data_83353a018a200efd59fcfe42bb24f9f7
#
_entry.id   83353a018a200efd59fcfe42bb24f9f7
#
_cell.length_a   1.000
_cell.length_b   1.000
_cell.length_c   1.000
_cell.angle_alpha   90.00
_cell.angle_beta   90.00
_cell.angle_gamma   90.00
#
_symmetry.space_group_name_H-M   'P 1'
#
loop_
_entity.id
_entity.type
_entity.pdbx_description
1 polymer ?
#
loop_
_entity_poly.entity_id
_entity_poly.type
_entity_poly.pdbx_seq_one_letter_code
_entity_poly.pdbx_strand_id
1 'polypeptide(L)'
;MEVTHMLKITKFGGSSVANAEQFKKIKNIIQQDPTRRYIVVSAPGKRFAADNKITDLLYLLDAHRKYHVDASSVFKLIKNRFIEIKNELGLKQPIEKELDAFYTNLNQMSQAVIVSRGEYFCAKLMAEYLGYAFVDAKDIIRFKLDKSIDWDATSAKLQAKYAQYDHFVFPGFYGTSANGHIQVFPRGGGDITGAILAKCLHADVYENWTDVSGFLMADPTIVKNPKGITHITYS
;
A
#
# COMPACT_ATOMS: atom_id res chain seq x y z
N MET A 1 -2.67 -36.85 -4.14
CA MET A 1 -2.94 -35.69 -5.00
C MET A 1 -2.73 -34.47 -4.12
N GLU A 2 -1.60 -33.76 -4.26
CA GLU A 2 -1.42 -32.45 -3.64
C GLU A 2 -2.46 -31.51 -4.27
N VAL A 3 -3.37 -31.01 -3.46
CA VAL A 3 -4.25 -29.91 -3.85
C VAL A 3 -3.34 -28.69 -3.94
N THR A 4 -2.84 -28.39 -5.13
CA THR A 4 -2.15 -27.13 -5.39
C THR A 4 -3.15 -26.00 -5.12
N HIS A 5 -3.09 -25.43 -3.92
CA HIS A 5 -3.90 -24.28 -3.58
C HIS A 5 -3.40 -23.09 -4.42
N MET A 6 -4.23 -22.64 -5.36
CA MET A 6 -3.99 -21.42 -6.13
C MET A 6 -3.60 -20.27 -5.17
N LEU A 7 -2.49 -19.59 -5.45
CA LEU A 7 -2.03 -18.45 -4.66
C LEU A 7 -2.32 -17.16 -5.40
N LYS A 8 -3.04 -16.25 -4.75
CA LYS A 8 -3.31 -14.91 -5.28
C LYS A 8 -2.65 -13.83 -4.43
N ILE A 9 -1.97 -12.91 -5.11
CA ILE A 9 -1.57 -11.64 -4.53
C ILE A 9 -2.60 -10.60 -4.95
N THR A 10 -3.16 -9.87 -4.00
CA THR A 10 -4.24 -8.92 -4.26
C THR A 10 -3.79 -7.52 -3.85
N LYS A 11 -3.78 -6.56 -4.79
CA LYS A 11 -3.40 -5.17 -4.49
C LYS A 11 -4.61 -4.26 -4.60
N PHE A 12 -4.75 -3.34 -3.65
CA PHE A 12 -5.79 -2.33 -3.62
C PHE A 12 -5.18 -0.92 -3.78
N GLY A 13 -5.70 -0.16 -4.75
CA GLY A 13 -5.29 1.21 -5.02
C GLY A 13 -5.78 2.22 -3.97
N GLY A 14 -5.30 3.46 -4.04
CA GLY A 14 -5.62 4.48 -3.05
C GLY A 14 -7.11 4.81 -2.93
N SER A 15 -7.86 4.87 -4.03
CA SER A 15 -9.32 5.04 -4.03
C SER A 15 -10.04 3.90 -3.32
N SER A 16 -9.51 2.67 -3.44
CA SER A 16 -10.06 1.48 -2.81
C SER A 16 -9.81 1.41 -1.29
N VAL A 17 -8.93 2.25 -0.72
CA VAL A 17 -8.61 2.33 0.71
C VAL A 17 -8.87 3.73 1.30
N ALA A 18 -9.69 4.55 0.62
CA ALA A 18 -9.89 5.96 0.95
C ALA A 18 -10.58 6.22 2.30
N ASN A 19 -11.43 5.31 2.77
CA ASN A 19 -12.22 5.40 3.99
C ASN A 19 -12.68 4.02 4.49
N ALA A 20 -13.38 3.98 5.62
CA ALA A 20 -13.87 2.76 6.24
C ALA A 20 -14.84 1.96 5.34
N GLU A 21 -15.68 2.61 4.56
CA GLU A 21 -16.60 1.93 3.62
C GLU A 21 -15.82 1.14 2.57
N GLN A 22 -14.71 1.68 2.08
CA GLN A 22 -13.85 0.97 1.15
C GLN A 22 -13.15 -0.22 1.81
N PHE A 23 -12.71 -0.09 3.08
CA PHE A 23 -12.18 -1.21 3.85
C PHE A 23 -13.20 -2.35 3.99
N LYS A 24 -14.48 -2.04 4.25
CA LYS A 24 -15.56 -3.03 4.30
C LYS A 24 -15.73 -3.76 2.96
N LYS A 25 -15.66 -3.04 1.83
CA LYS A 25 -15.69 -3.66 0.50
C LYS A 25 -14.51 -4.59 0.26
N ILE A 26 -13.29 -4.16 0.65
CA ILE A 26 -12.10 -5.01 0.56
C ILE A 26 -12.30 -6.30 1.35
N LYS A 27 -12.77 -6.22 2.60
CA LYS A 27 -13.03 -7.41 3.41
C LYS A 27 -13.99 -8.38 2.73
N ASN A 28 -15.07 -7.87 2.15
CA ASN A 28 -16.02 -8.70 1.39
C ASN A 28 -15.35 -9.38 0.18
N ILE A 29 -14.53 -8.64 -0.58
CA ILE A 29 -13.79 -9.17 -1.73
C ILE A 29 -12.84 -10.29 -1.28
N ILE A 30 -12.07 -10.08 -0.20
CA ILE A 30 -11.12 -11.07 0.33
C ILE A 30 -11.86 -12.31 0.82
N GLN A 31 -12.98 -12.15 1.53
CA GLN A 31 -13.75 -13.27 2.08
C GLN A 31 -14.46 -14.12 1.02
N GLN A 32 -14.72 -13.58 -0.17
CA GLN A 32 -15.32 -14.32 -1.30
C GLN A 32 -14.35 -15.33 -1.93
N ASP A 33 -13.04 -15.20 -1.69
CA ASP A 33 -12.05 -16.09 -2.29
C ASP A 33 -10.90 -16.34 -1.31
N PRO A 34 -10.84 -17.53 -0.69
CA PRO A 34 -9.82 -17.87 0.30
C PRO A 34 -8.41 -17.97 -0.26
N THR A 35 -8.23 -17.91 -1.58
CA THR A 35 -6.91 -17.89 -2.22
C THR A 35 -6.26 -16.50 -2.20
N ARG A 36 -7.02 -15.44 -1.86
CA ARG A 36 -6.55 -14.05 -1.67
C ARG A 36 -5.90 -13.88 -0.29
N ARG A 37 -4.71 -14.41 -0.14
CA ARG A 37 -4.05 -14.52 1.17
C ARG A 37 -3.11 -13.36 1.49
N TYR A 38 -2.53 -12.74 0.47
CA TYR A 38 -1.51 -11.69 0.63
C TYR A 38 -1.96 -10.41 -0.04
N ILE A 39 -2.11 -9.39 0.79
CA ILE A 39 -2.78 -8.15 0.42
C ILE A 39 -1.77 -7.01 0.39
N VAL A 40 -1.69 -6.29 -0.72
CA VAL A 40 -0.90 -5.06 -0.83
C VAL A 40 -1.84 -3.86 -0.83
N VAL A 41 -1.58 -2.86 0.00
CA VAL A 41 -2.37 -1.63 0.04
C VAL A 41 -1.55 -0.39 -0.27
N SER A 42 -2.20 0.58 -0.90
CA SER A 42 -1.68 1.94 -1.09
C SER A 42 -2.04 2.84 0.10
N ALA A 43 -1.51 4.07 0.12
CA ALA A 43 -2.00 5.12 1.00
C ALA A 43 -3.45 5.50 0.65
N PRO A 44 -4.28 5.95 1.61
CA PRO A 44 -5.65 6.39 1.35
C PRO A 44 -5.73 7.51 0.31
N GLY A 45 -6.52 7.27 -0.74
CA GLY A 45 -6.79 8.21 -1.80
C GLY A 45 -7.85 9.24 -1.42
N LYS A 46 -8.42 9.90 -2.43
CA LYS A 46 -9.53 10.85 -2.27
C LYS A 46 -10.84 10.11 -1.97
N ARG A 47 -11.62 10.65 -1.04
CA ARG A 47 -12.99 10.19 -0.74
C ARG A 47 -14.02 10.79 -1.71
N PHE A 48 -13.72 12.01 -2.20
CA PHE A 48 -14.52 12.79 -3.17
C PHE A 48 -13.60 13.73 -3.97
N ALA A 49 -14.10 14.37 -5.01
CA ALA A 49 -13.30 15.14 -5.98
C ALA A 49 -12.42 16.23 -5.35
N ALA A 50 -12.94 16.98 -4.37
CA ALA A 50 -12.21 18.07 -3.69
C ALA A 50 -11.34 17.60 -2.52
N ASP A 51 -11.28 16.29 -2.22
CA ASP A 51 -10.49 15.76 -1.13
C ASP A 51 -9.00 15.65 -1.48
N ASN A 52 -8.15 15.47 -0.49
CA ASN A 52 -6.71 15.29 -0.65
C ASN A 52 -6.32 13.83 -0.54
N LYS A 53 -5.37 13.37 -1.36
CA LYS A 53 -4.71 12.08 -1.16
C LYS A 53 -3.74 12.18 0.01
N ILE A 54 -3.65 11.14 0.82
CA ILE A 54 -2.70 11.09 1.94
C ILE A 54 -1.26 11.24 1.45
N THR A 55 -0.91 10.66 0.31
CA THR A 55 0.43 10.79 -0.27
C THR A 55 0.76 12.25 -0.61
N ASP A 56 -0.20 13.00 -1.19
CA ASP A 56 0.00 14.43 -1.53
C ASP A 56 0.19 15.26 -0.26
N LEU A 57 -0.60 14.97 0.80
CA LEU A 57 -0.45 15.63 2.11
C LEU A 57 0.91 15.32 2.78
N LEU A 58 1.44 14.10 2.62
CA LEU A 58 2.76 13.73 3.15
C LEU A 58 3.90 14.43 2.41
N TYR A 59 3.78 14.60 1.08
CA TYR A 59 4.74 15.44 0.35
C TYR A 59 4.65 16.91 0.76
N LEU A 60 3.44 17.44 0.98
CA LEU A 60 3.25 18.80 1.49
C LEU A 60 3.82 18.95 2.91
N LEU A 61 3.62 17.96 3.76
CA LEU A 61 4.22 17.92 5.11
C LEU A 61 5.75 17.99 5.07
N ASP A 62 6.38 17.23 4.16
CA ASP A 62 7.83 17.28 3.96
C ASP A 62 8.29 18.64 3.42
N ALA A 63 7.54 19.27 2.51
CA ALA A 63 7.83 20.61 2.03
C ALA A 63 7.79 21.65 3.16
N HIS A 64 6.74 21.63 3.99
CA HIS A 64 6.64 22.51 5.18
C HIS A 64 7.85 22.32 6.11
N ARG A 65 8.24 21.05 6.38
CA ARG A 65 9.43 20.74 7.17
C ARG A 65 10.72 21.35 6.56
N LYS A 66 10.92 21.19 5.26
CA LYS A 66 12.12 21.69 4.55
C LYS A 66 12.24 23.21 4.57
N TYR A 67 11.12 23.90 4.47
CA TYR A 67 11.06 25.37 4.44
C TYR A 67 10.78 25.98 5.81
N HIS A 68 10.77 25.18 6.88
CA HIS A 68 10.51 25.63 8.25
C HIS A 68 9.17 26.37 8.42
N VAL A 69 8.16 25.95 7.65
CA VAL A 69 6.78 26.44 7.74
C VAL A 69 5.99 25.55 8.70
N ASP A 70 5.04 26.14 9.43
CA ASP A 70 4.16 25.35 10.31
C ASP A 70 3.42 24.25 9.52
N ALA A 71 3.60 23.02 9.95
CA ALA A 71 3.05 21.83 9.33
C ALA A 71 1.83 21.25 10.09
N SER A 72 1.42 21.88 11.20
CA SER A 72 0.41 21.36 12.11
C SER A 72 -0.95 21.13 11.45
N SER A 73 -1.38 22.06 10.60
CA SER A 73 -2.65 21.95 9.86
C SER A 73 -2.64 20.79 8.86
N VAL A 74 -1.54 20.59 8.14
CA VAL A 74 -1.36 19.49 7.19
C VAL A 74 -1.34 18.15 7.92
N PHE A 75 -0.57 18.08 9.02
CA PHE A 75 -0.51 16.88 9.84
C PHE A 75 -1.89 16.52 10.42
N LYS A 76 -2.66 17.50 10.87
CA LYS A 76 -4.03 17.30 11.37
C LYS A 76 -4.94 16.63 10.35
N LEU A 77 -4.84 17.01 9.06
CA LEU A 77 -5.61 16.36 7.99
C LEU A 77 -5.22 14.89 7.82
N ILE A 78 -3.92 14.59 7.86
CA ILE A 78 -3.41 13.22 7.78
C ILE A 78 -3.89 12.41 8.99
N LYS A 79 -3.69 12.92 10.19
CA LYS A 79 -4.05 12.26 11.46
C LYS A 79 -5.55 11.97 11.51
N ASN A 80 -6.38 12.95 11.20
CA ASN A 80 -7.84 12.79 11.20
C ASN A 80 -8.29 11.68 10.26
N ARG A 81 -7.73 11.56 9.04
CA ARG A 81 -8.08 10.50 8.10
C ARG A 81 -7.91 9.10 8.68
N PHE A 82 -6.77 8.84 9.32
CA PHE A 82 -6.49 7.52 9.90
C PHE A 82 -7.33 7.26 11.15
N ILE A 83 -7.59 8.30 11.96
CA ILE A 83 -8.47 8.19 13.15
C ILE A 83 -9.92 7.92 12.72
N GLU A 84 -10.43 8.61 11.69
CA GLU A 84 -11.76 8.36 11.13
C GLU A 84 -11.90 6.90 10.71
N ILE A 85 -10.98 6.39 9.89
CA ILE A 85 -10.99 4.99 9.45
C ILE A 85 -10.96 4.04 10.64
N LYS A 86 -10.06 4.26 11.60
CA LYS A 86 -9.95 3.45 12.81
C LYS A 86 -11.26 3.39 13.59
N ASN A 87 -11.84 4.56 13.89
CA ASN A 87 -13.03 4.67 14.74
C ASN A 87 -14.26 4.06 14.07
N GLU A 88 -14.48 4.34 12.78
CA GLU A 88 -15.61 3.79 12.02
C GLU A 88 -15.54 2.25 11.85
N LEU A 89 -14.35 1.67 11.92
CA LEU A 89 -14.14 0.22 11.89
C LEU A 89 -14.03 -0.42 13.28
N GLY A 90 -14.04 0.38 14.35
CA GLY A 90 -13.92 -0.10 15.73
C GLY A 90 -12.56 -0.72 16.06
N LEU A 91 -11.48 -0.26 15.41
CA LEU A 91 -10.14 -0.81 15.60
C LEU A 91 -9.49 -0.32 16.90
N LYS A 92 -8.58 -1.13 17.46
CA LYS A 92 -7.95 -0.90 18.76
C LYS A 92 -6.49 -0.43 18.67
N GLN A 93 -5.87 -0.51 17.49
CA GLN A 93 -4.48 -0.08 17.28
C GLN A 93 -4.24 1.33 17.86
N PRO A 94 -3.14 1.55 18.58
CA PRO A 94 -2.81 2.85 19.17
C PRO A 94 -2.23 3.82 18.12
N ILE A 95 -2.90 3.92 16.96
CA ILE A 95 -2.40 4.64 15.79
C ILE A 95 -2.22 6.13 16.05
N GLU A 96 -3.01 6.70 16.97
CA GLU A 96 -2.89 8.10 17.39
C GLU A 96 -1.51 8.38 17.99
N LYS A 97 -1.04 7.49 18.89
CA LYS A 97 0.28 7.61 19.52
C LYS A 97 1.40 7.49 18.49
N GLU A 98 1.25 6.58 17.53
CA GLU A 98 2.25 6.40 16.49
C GLU A 98 2.29 7.59 15.52
N LEU A 99 1.14 8.18 15.18
CA LEU A 99 1.05 9.39 14.38
C LEU A 99 1.65 10.59 15.11
N ASP A 100 1.39 10.74 16.42
CA ASP A 100 1.99 11.81 17.21
C ASP A 100 3.50 11.65 17.33
N ALA A 101 3.99 10.42 17.55
CA ALA A 101 5.43 10.13 17.54
C ALA A 101 6.06 10.39 16.16
N PHE A 102 5.38 10.06 15.08
CA PHE A 102 5.80 10.39 13.72
C PHE A 102 5.96 11.90 13.54
N TYR A 103 4.98 12.69 13.95
CA TYR A 103 5.03 14.16 13.83
C TYR A 103 6.11 14.78 14.71
N THR A 104 6.26 14.32 15.94
CA THR A 104 7.30 14.79 16.88
C THR A 104 8.72 14.60 16.29
N ASN A 105 8.94 13.49 15.58
CA ASN A 105 10.23 13.17 15.00
C ASN A 105 10.39 13.63 13.53
N LEU A 106 9.45 14.41 13.00
CA LEU A 106 9.38 14.78 11.59
C LEU A 106 10.69 15.38 11.06
N ASN A 107 11.33 16.25 11.84
CA ASN A 107 12.55 16.95 11.44
C ASN A 107 13.77 16.03 11.26
N GLN A 108 13.75 14.85 11.87
CA GLN A 108 14.83 13.87 11.79
C GLN A 108 14.62 12.87 10.64
N MET A 109 13.49 12.93 9.95
CA MET A 109 13.13 11.97 8.92
C MET A 109 13.52 12.44 7.52
N SER A 110 13.93 11.49 6.68
CA SER A 110 14.04 11.74 5.24
C SER A 110 12.67 11.82 4.57
N GLN A 111 12.59 12.46 3.40
CA GLN A 111 11.36 12.48 2.60
C GLN A 111 10.81 11.07 2.36
N ALA A 112 11.67 10.10 2.03
CA ALA A 112 11.26 8.73 1.77
C ALA A 112 10.57 8.09 2.99
N VAL A 113 11.07 8.36 4.21
CA VAL A 113 10.41 7.91 5.45
C VAL A 113 9.05 8.59 5.59
N ILE A 114 8.97 9.90 5.41
CA ILE A 114 7.72 10.65 5.57
C ILE A 114 6.65 10.14 4.62
N VAL A 115 6.95 10.08 3.31
CA VAL A 115 5.95 9.71 2.31
C VAL A 115 5.54 8.23 2.36
N SER A 116 6.40 7.34 2.86
CA SER A 116 6.07 5.92 3.06
C SER A 116 5.05 5.67 4.18
N ARG A 117 4.81 6.64 5.05
CA ARG A 117 3.91 6.46 6.21
C ARG A 117 2.44 6.34 5.81
N GLY A 118 2.07 6.81 4.62
CA GLY A 118 0.70 6.64 4.10
C GLY A 118 0.31 5.17 3.96
N GLU A 119 1.13 4.41 3.26
CA GLU A 119 0.95 2.97 3.07
C GLU A 119 1.17 2.19 4.36
N TYR A 120 2.17 2.59 5.16
CA TYR A 120 2.47 1.96 6.44
C TYR A 120 1.26 1.97 7.39
N PHE A 121 0.69 3.14 7.66
CA PHE A 121 -0.46 3.25 8.55
C PHE A 121 -1.72 2.60 7.96
N CYS A 122 -1.93 2.73 6.65
CA CYS A 122 -3.04 2.06 5.96
C CYS A 122 -2.96 0.53 6.12
N ALA A 123 -1.78 -0.04 5.89
CA ALA A 123 -1.57 -1.49 6.01
C ALA A 123 -1.75 -1.99 7.44
N LYS A 124 -1.34 -1.24 8.44
CA LYS A 124 -1.57 -1.60 9.86
C LYS A 124 -3.05 -1.66 10.20
N LEU A 125 -3.83 -0.65 9.81
CA LEU A 125 -5.28 -0.65 10.03
C LEU A 125 -5.98 -1.78 9.25
N MET A 126 -5.57 -2.02 7.99
CA MET A 126 -6.13 -3.08 7.18
C MET A 126 -5.80 -4.47 7.77
N ALA A 127 -4.58 -4.67 8.27
CA ALA A 127 -4.17 -5.92 8.90
C ALA A 127 -5.04 -6.25 10.11
N GLU A 128 -5.24 -5.28 11.02
CA GLU A 128 -6.15 -5.47 12.16
C GLU A 128 -7.58 -5.73 11.71
N TYR A 129 -8.09 -4.98 10.74
CA TYR A 129 -9.47 -5.13 10.27
C TYR A 129 -9.75 -6.50 9.64
N LEU A 130 -8.77 -7.07 8.93
CA LEU A 130 -8.87 -8.41 8.34
C LEU A 130 -8.54 -9.53 9.35
N GLY A 131 -7.87 -9.22 10.46
CA GLY A 131 -7.30 -10.22 11.36
C GLY A 131 -6.05 -10.89 10.80
N TYR A 132 -5.29 -10.19 9.93
CA TYR A 132 -4.10 -10.68 9.25
C TYR A 132 -2.82 -10.12 9.89
N ALA A 133 -1.69 -10.77 9.66
CA ALA A 133 -0.40 -10.23 10.08
C ALA A 133 -0.07 -8.95 9.30
N PHE A 134 0.55 -7.99 9.97
CA PHE A 134 1.19 -6.85 9.31
C PHE A 134 2.65 -7.19 9.01
N VAL A 135 3.08 -7.07 7.75
CA VAL A 135 4.48 -7.27 7.33
C VAL A 135 5.00 -5.98 6.70
N ASP A 136 5.94 -5.32 7.35
CA ASP A 136 6.49 -4.04 6.89
C ASP A 136 7.39 -4.23 5.66
N ALA A 137 7.14 -3.48 4.59
CA ALA A 137 7.92 -3.54 3.35
C ALA A 137 9.42 -3.23 3.56
N LYS A 138 9.76 -2.39 4.54
CA LYS A 138 11.16 -2.09 4.87
C LYS A 138 11.96 -3.32 5.31
N ASP A 139 11.30 -4.33 5.87
CA ASP A 139 11.96 -5.54 6.36
C ASP A 139 12.16 -6.58 5.24
N ILE A 140 11.46 -6.44 4.13
CA ILE A 140 11.36 -7.40 3.04
C ILE A 140 12.05 -6.91 1.76
N ILE A 141 11.55 -5.82 1.17
CA ILE A 141 12.03 -5.32 -0.13
C ILE A 141 13.42 -4.72 0.03
N ARG A 142 14.35 -5.20 -0.78
CA ARG A 142 15.73 -4.72 -0.83
C ARG A 142 16.04 -4.12 -2.20
N PHE A 143 16.71 -2.97 -2.18
CA PHE A 143 17.26 -2.34 -3.37
C PHE A 143 18.77 -2.48 -3.38
N LYS A 144 19.33 -2.67 -4.57
CA LYS A 144 20.77 -2.58 -4.83
C LYS A 144 21.23 -1.12 -4.84
N LEU A 145 22.55 -0.89 -4.96
CA LEU A 145 23.12 0.46 -5.06
C LEU A 145 22.64 1.24 -6.29
N ASP A 146 22.39 0.55 -7.39
CA ASP A 146 21.83 1.12 -8.64
C ASP A 146 20.31 1.36 -8.57
N LYS A 147 19.70 1.18 -7.40
CA LYS A 147 18.27 1.29 -7.12
C LYS A 147 17.39 0.23 -7.79
N SER A 148 17.95 -0.77 -8.45
CA SER A 148 17.21 -1.95 -8.89
C SER A 148 16.84 -2.84 -7.70
N ILE A 149 15.87 -3.76 -7.91
CA ILE A 149 15.50 -4.73 -6.86
C ILE A 149 16.59 -5.78 -6.69
N ASP A 150 16.98 -6.00 -5.45
CA ASP A 150 17.73 -7.18 -5.06
C ASP A 150 16.77 -8.36 -4.92
N TRP A 151 16.61 -9.11 -6.01
CA TRP A 151 15.65 -10.20 -6.11
C TRP A 151 15.93 -11.32 -5.13
N ASP A 152 17.19 -11.68 -4.95
CA ASP A 152 17.60 -12.79 -4.10
C ASP A 152 17.34 -12.46 -2.62
N ALA A 153 17.79 -11.29 -2.18
CA ALA A 153 17.56 -10.85 -0.80
C ALA A 153 16.07 -10.60 -0.51
N THR A 154 15.32 -10.03 -1.47
CA THR A 154 13.88 -9.80 -1.32
C THR A 154 13.12 -11.12 -1.26
N SER A 155 13.41 -12.05 -2.18
CA SER A 155 12.76 -13.37 -2.22
C SER A 155 13.01 -14.16 -0.94
N ALA A 156 14.26 -14.26 -0.48
CA ALA A 156 14.59 -14.98 0.75
C ALA A 156 13.83 -14.44 1.98
N LYS A 157 13.77 -13.10 2.11
CA LYS A 157 13.05 -12.46 3.22
C LYS A 157 11.53 -12.68 3.13
N LEU A 158 10.96 -12.60 1.93
CA LEU A 158 9.54 -12.80 1.71
C LEU A 158 9.13 -14.25 1.94
N GLN A 159 9.95 -15.22 1.49
CA GLN A 159 9.71 -16.65 1.72
C GLN A 159 9.71 -16.99 3.22
N ALA A 160 10.58 -16.38 4.00
CA ALA A 160 10.61 -16.54 5.45
C ALA A 160 9.29 -16.04 6.10
N LYS A 161 8.71 -14.95 5.59
CA LYS A 161 7.41 -14.44 6.07
C LYS A 161 6.23 -15.28 5.56
N TYR A 162 6.31 -15.78 4.34
CA TYR A 162 5.34 -16.72 3.78
C TYR A 162 5.23 -18.00 4.63
N ALA A 163 6.36 -18.55 5.08
CA ALA A 163 6.40 -19.71 5.97
C ALA A 163 5.88 -19.41 7.38
N GLN A 164 5.92 -18.15 7.81
CA GLN A 164 5.49 -17.72 9.16
C GLN A 164 4.00 -17.39 9.24
N TYR A 165 3.42 -16.84 8.17
CA TYR A 165 2.05 -16.31 8.19
C TYR A 165 1.23 -16.82 7.02
N ASP A 166 0.10 -17.42 7.31
CA ASP A 166 -0.87 -17.84 6.29
C ASP A 166 -1.47 -16.66 5.53
N HIS A 167 -1.65 -15.52 6.21
CA HIS A 167 -2.22 -14.31 5.65
C HIS A 167 -1.47 -13.08 6.16
N PHE A 168 -1.18 -12.14 5.28
CA PHE A 168 -0.62 -10.85 5.70
C PHE A 168 -1.06 -9.68 4.82
N VAL A 169 -0.99 -8.48 5.41
CA VAL A 169 -1.13 -7.21 4.72
C VAL A 169 0.24 -6.53 4.64
N PHE A 170 0.53 -6.01 3.47
CA PHE A 170 1.82 -5.45 3.09
C PHE A 170 1.65 -4.01 2.58
N PRO A 171 2.37 -3.01 3.11
CA PRO A 171 2.36 -1.67 2.57
C PRO A 171 3.09 -1.64 1.23
N GLY A 172 2.47 -1.06 0.20
CA GLY A 172 3.13 -0.84 -1.08
C GLY A 172 4.13 0.30 -1.05
N PHE A 173 4.74 0.62 -2.21
CA PHE A 173 5.46 1.85 -2.50
C PHE A 173 6.90 1.96 -2.00
N TYR A 174 7.38 1.21 -1.02
CA TYR A 174 8.72 1.38 -0.47
C TYR A 174 9.41 0.06 -0.10
N GLY A 175 10.69 0.16 0.18
CA GLY A 175 11.55 -0.88 0.72
C GLY A 175 12.79 -0.27 1.38
N THR A 176 13.87 -1.02 1.47
CA THR A 176 15.12 -0.61 2.08
C THR A 176 16.27 -0.63 1.07
N SER A 177 16.97 0.48 0.93
CA SER A 177 18.16 0.61 0.08
C SER A 177 19.34 -0.20 0.60
N ALA A 178 20.36 -0.38 -0.22
CA ALA A 178 21.60 -1.05 0.17
C ALA A 178 22.26 -0.43 1.40
N ASN A 179 22.06 0.87 1.64
CA ASN A 179 22.60 1.60 2.80
C ASN A 179 21.70 1.54 4.05
N GLY A 180 20.65 0.71 4.04
CA GLY A 180 19.77 0.52 5.19
C GLY A 180 18.68 1.60 5.36
N HIS A 181 18.57 2.57 4.45
CA HIS A 181 17.58 3.64 4.50
C HIS A 181 16.30 3.28 3.73
N ILE A 182 15.16 3.81 4.16
CA ILE A 182 13.91 3.70 3.39
C ILE A 182 14.11 4.33 2.01
N GLN A 183 13.72 3.59 0.99
CA GLN A 183 13.69 4.03 -0.40
C GLN A 183 12.29 3.78 -0.96
N VAL A 184 11.74 4.78 -1.66
CA VAL A 184 10.44 4.68 -2.30
C VAL A 184 10.58 4.36 -3.78
N PHE A 185 9.60 3.66 -4.34
CA PHE A 185 9.48 3.46 -5.77
C PHE A 185 9.03 4.77 -6.44
N PRO A 186 9.27 4.93 -7.74
CA PRO A 186 8.63 5.96 -8.54
C PRO A 186 7.11 5.75 -8.60
N ARG A 187 6.41 6.50 -9.45
CA ARG A 187 4.96 6.32 -9.68
C ARG A 187 4.59 4.86 -9.93
N GLY A 188 3.43 4.43 -9.43
CA GLY A 188 2.98 3.04 -9.54
C GLY A 188 3.62 2.09 -8.53
N GLY A 189 4.32 2.60 -7.52
CA GLY A 189 5.05 1.78 -6.55
C GLY A 189 4.23 0.71 -5.83
N GLY A 190 2.93 0.96 -5.62
CA GLY A 190 2.02 -0.06 -5.09
C GLY A 190 1.83 -1.24 -6.05
N ASP A 191 1.68 -0.96 -7.34
CA ASP A 191 1.53 -1.98 -8.40
C ASP A 191 2.82 -2.79 -8.55
N ILE A 192 3.96 -2.08 -8.54
CA ILE A 192 5.30 -2.71 -8.56
C ILE A 192 5.47 -3.63 -7.35
N THR A 193 5.06 -3.19 -6.16
CA THR A 193 5.12 -4.00 -4.94
C THR A 193 4.32 -5.29 -5.08
N GLY A 194 3.08 -5.21 -5.57
CA GLY A 194 2.25 -6.39 -5.82
C GLY A 194 2.90 -7.38 -6.81
N ALA A 195 3.47 -6.86 -7.90
CA ALA A 195 4.19 -7.67 -8.87
C ALA A 195 5.46 -8.34 -8.28
N ILE A 196 6.20 -7.64 -7.40
CA ILE A 196 7.35 -8.21 -6.69
C ILE A 196 6.90 -9.37 -5.80
N LEU A 197 5.84 -9.19 -4.99
CA LEU A 197 5.32 -10.26 -4.16
C LEU A 197 4.86 -11.45 -4.99
N ALA A 198 4.14 -11.20 -6.09
CA ALA A 198 3.67 -12.25 -6.99
C ALA A 198 4.83 -13.07 -7.58
N LYS A 199 5.87 -12.39 -8.05
CA LYS A 199 7.07 -13.05 -8.58
C LYS A 199 7.81 -13.86 -7.51
N CYS A 200 8.08 -13.26 -6.34
CA CYS A 200 8.89 -13.90 -5.29
C CYS A 200 8.18 -15.08 -4.61
N LEU A 201 6.85 -15.08 -4.59
CA LEU A 201 6.04 -16.17 -4.04
C LEU A 201 5.53 -17.15 -5.09
N HIS A 202 5.89 -16.97 -6.38
CA HIS A 202 5.39 -17.77 -7.48
C HIS A 202 3.86 -17.84 -7.51
N ALA A 203 3.21 -16.69 -7.31
CA ALA A 203 1.76 -16.62 -7.30
C ALA A 203 1.16 -16.96 -8.67
N ASP A 204 0.05 -17.68 -8.66
CA ASP A 204 -0.68 -18.06 -9.86
C ASP A 204 -1.38 -16.85 -10.51
N VAL A 205 -1.83 -15.91 -9.67
CA VAL A 205 -2.54 -14.71 -10.11
C VAL A 205 -2.10 -13.48 -9.31
N TYR A 206 -1.90 -12.37 -10.00
CA TYR A 206 -1.82 -11.04 -9.41
C TYR A 206 -3.07 -10.23 -9.77
N GLU A 207 -3.88 -9.90 -8.76
CA GLU A 207 -5.08 -9.07 -8.91
C GLU A 207 -4.77 -7.63 -8.55
N ASN A 208 -5.00 -6.68 -9.46
CA ASN A 208 -4.91 -5.24 -9.20
C ASN A 208 -6.31 -4.62 -9.19
N TRP A 209 -6.82 -4.34 -7.99
CA TRP A 209 -8.13 -3.74 -7.75
C TRP A 209 -8.01 -2.22 -7.74
N THR A 210 -8.76 -1.56 -8.62
CA THR A 210 -8.77 -0.11 -8.83
C THR A 210 -10.20 0.37 -9.12
N ASP A 211 -10.38 1.67 -9.30
CA ASP A 211 -11.66 2.33 -9.57
C ASP A 211 -12.09 2.25 -11.06
N VAL A 212 -11.31 1.60 -11.91
CA VAL A 212 -11.65 1.34 -13.31
C VAL A 212 -11.73 -0.15 -13.60
N SER A 213 -12.55 -0.54 -14.57
CA SER A 213 -12.80 -1.95 -14.93
C SER A 213 -11.67 -2.54 -15.81
N GLY A 214 -10.43 -2.47 -15.35
CA GLY A 214 -9.27 -2.99 -16.08
C GLY A 214 -8.69 -2.02 -17.10
N PHE A 215 -7.93 -2.56 -18.07
CA PHE A 215 -7.37 -1.75 -19.14
C PHE A 215 -8.45 -1.38 -20.16
N LEU A 216 -8.52 -0.11 -20.52
CA LEU A 216 -9.46 0.42 -21.49
C LEU A 216 -8.77 0.57 -22.85
N MET A 217 -9.49 0.37 -23.95
CA MET A 217 -8.98 0.53 -25.31
C MET A 217 -8.71 2.01 -25.69
N ALA A 218 -9.27 2.95 -24.92
CA ALA A 218 -9.07 4.39 -25.12
C ALA A 218 -9.23 5.13 -23.78
N ASP A 219 -8.70 6.35 -23.73
CA ASP A 219 -8.86 7.22 -22.56
C ASP A 219 -10.34 7.58 -22.33
N PRO A 220 -10.93 7.29 -21.16
CA PRO A 220 -12.33 7.57 -20.87
C PRO A 220 -12.66 9.07 -20.80
N THR A 221 -11.65 9.94 -20.73
CA THR A 221 -11.83 11.39 -20.82
C THR A 221 -12.04 11.87 -22.25
N ILE A 222 -11.61 11.08 -23.24
CA ILE A 222 -11.68 11.40 -24.68
C ILE A 222 -12.81 10.60 -25.33
N VAL A 223 -12.91 9.31 -25.01
CA VAL A 223 -13.88 8.41 -25.63
C VAL A 223 -14.96 8.03 -24.62
N LYS A 224 -16.20 8.33 -24.95
CA LYS A 224 -17.35 7.98 -24.12
C LYS A 224 -17.57 6.46 -24.14
N ASN A 225 -17.53 5.82 -22.96
CA ASN A 225 -17.72 4.37 -22.78
C ASN A 225 -16.69 3.51 -23.56
N PRO A 226 -15.38 3.68 -23.34
CA PRO A 226 -14.38 2.85 -23.98
C PRO A 226 -14.52 1.38 -23.53
N LYS A 227 -14.31 0.45 -24.45
CA LYS A 227 -14.37 -0.98 -24.14
C LYS A 227 -13.16 -1.40 -23.29
N GLY A 228 -13.39 -2.28 -22.31
CA GLY A 228 -12.31 -2.93 -21.57
C GLY A 228 -11.56 -3.94 -22.43
N ILE A 229 -10.25 -4.06 -22.22
CA ILE A 229 -9.42 -5.11 -22.83
C ILE A 229 -9.51 -6.33 -21.94
N THR A 230 -10.02 -7.43 -22.45
CA THR A 230 -10.24 -8.67 -21.70
C THR A 230 -9.01 -9.56 -21.63
N HIS A 231 -8.08 -9.43 -22.56
CA HIS A 231 -6.86 -10.22 -22.63
C HIS A 231 -5.76 -9.46 -23.37
N ILE A 232 -4.55 -9.41 -22.78
CA ILE A 232 -3.34 -8.83 -23.37
C ILE A 232 -2.20 -9.83 -23.17
N THR A 233 -1.42 -10.07 -24.22
CA THR A 233 -0.16 -10.83 -24.14
C THR A 233 1.02 -9.86 -24.20
N TYR A 234 2.12 -10.20 -23.54
CA TYR A 234 3.40 -9.55 -23.76
C TYR A 234 4.04 -10.19 -25.01
N SER A 235 4.31 -9.40 -26.02
CA SER A 235 5.08 -9.79 -27.19
C SER A 235 6.51 -9.28 -27.08
#